data_3f45c17570c09d3a575f00425e5fffe1
#
_entry.id   3f45c17570c09d3a575f00425e5fffe1
#
_cell.length_a   1.000
_cell.length_b   1.000
_cell.length_c   1.000
_cell.angle_alpha   90.00
_cell.angle_beta   90.00
_cell.angle_gamma   90.00
#
_symmetry.space_group_name_H-M   'P 1'
#
loop_
_entity.id
_entity.type
_entity.pdbx_description
1 polymer ?
#
loop_
_entity_poly.entity_id
_entity_poly.type
_entity_poly.pdbx_seq_one_letter_code
_entity_poly.pdbx_strand_id
1 'polypeptide(L)' 'MRKKIIKVSRERAIELAANLNCVSKEIASKYTDSELKECLHLLKLKANF' A
#
# COMPACT_ATOMS: atom_id res chain seq x y z
N MET A 1 -0.90 21.67 16.80
CA MET A 1 -1.11 20.26 16.57
C MET A 1 -0.41 19.80 15.31
N ARG A 2 0.23 18.68 15.39
CA ARG A 2 0.99 18.27 14.23
C ARG A 2 0.47 16.97 13.67
N LYS A 3 0.47 16.90 12.38
CA LYS A 3 -0.01 15.73 11.71
C LYS A 3 1.06 14.70 11.54
N LYS A 4 0.71 13.47 11.80
CA LYS A 4 1.62 12.40 11.58
C LYS A 4 1.38 11.82 10.22
N ILE A 5 2.44 11.73 9.44
CA ILE A 5 2.36 11.09 8.15
C ILE A 5 2.85 9.67 8.32
N ILE A 6 1.97 8.72 8.08
CA ILE A 6 2.31 7.33 8.22
C ILE A 6 2.82 6.82 6.89
N LYS A 7 4.07 6.42 6.88
CA LYS A 7 4.68 5.88 5.68
C LYS A 7 4.70 4.37 5.76
N VAL A 8 4.41 3.73 4.65
CA VAL A 8 4.23 2.30 4.59
C VAL A 8 5.32 1.69 3.73
N SER A 9 5.95 0.64 4.22
CA SER A 9 6.96 -0.08 3.45
C SER A 9 6.29 -0.84 2.31
N ARG A 10 7.12 -1.28 1.35
CA ARG A 10 6.58 -2.01 0.22
C ARG A 10 5.90 -3.30 0.66
N GLU A 11 6.49 -3.98 1.61
CA GLU A 11 5.90 -5.21 2.13
C GLU A 11 4.53 -4.96 2.73
N ARG A 12 4.45 -3.92 3.53
CA ARG A 12 3.17 -3.59 4.16
C ARG A 12 2.16 -3.15 3.10
N ALA A 13 2.64 -2.43 2.08
CA ALA A 13 1.77 -1.99 1.00
C ALA A 13 1.18 -3.18 0.27
N ILE A 14 1.98 -4.24 0.09
CA ILE A 14 1.49 -5.44 -0.57
C ILE A 14 0.36 -6.06 0.24
N GLU A 15 0.52 -6.13 1.55
CA GLU A 15 -0.53 -6.67 2.41
C GLU A 15 -1.81 -5.85 2.32
N LEU A 16 -1.65 -4.54 2.37
CA LEU A 16 -2.80 -3.66 2.33
C LEU A 16 -3.50 -3.72 0.98
N ALA A 17 -2.72 -3.79 -0.09
CA ALA A 17 -3.29 -3.90 -1.42
C ALA A 17 -4.03 -5.21 -1.59
N ALA A 18 -3.48 -6.28 -1.03
CA ALA A 18 -4.14 -7.58 -1.10
C ALA A 18 -5.50 -7.52 -0.42
N ASN A 19 -5.56 -6.90 0.75
CA ASN A 19 -6.82 -6.76 1.47
C ASN A 19 -7.79 -5.87 0.73
N LEU A 20 -7.28 -4.77 0.19
CA LEU A 20 -8.12 -3.81 -0.50
C LEU A 20 -8.78 -4.43 -1.74
N ASN A 21 -8.04 -5.22 -2.48
CA ASN A 21 -8.52 -5.83 -3.72
C ASN A 21 -9.04 -7.24 -3.53
N CYS A 22 -9.03 -7.74 -2.30
CA CYS A 22 -9.51 -9.09 -2.00
C CYS A 22 -8.77 -10.14 -2.82
N VAL A 23 -7.46 -9.97 -2.95
CA VAL A 23 -6.62 -10.94 -3.65
C VAL A 23 -5.58 -11.47 -2.68
N SER A 24 -4.89 -12.52 -3.09
CA SER A 24 -3.87 -13.10 -2.23
C SER A 24 -2.65 -12.19 -2.20
N LYS A 25 -1.85 -12.35 -1.15
CA LYS A 25 -0.64 -11.59 -1.01
C LYS A 25 0.31 -11.86 -2.17
N GLU A 26 0.29 -13.07 -2.66
CA GLU A 26 1.12 -13.46 -3.78
C GLU A 26 0.77 -12.64 -5.02
N ILE A 27 -0.50 -12.46 -5.27
CA ILE A 27 -0.96 -11.67 -6.41
C ILE A 27 -0.57 -10.22 -6.22
N ALA A 28 -0.79 -9.69 -5.03
CA ALA A 28 -0.46 -8.30 -4.75
C ALA A 28 1.04 -8.04 -4.83
N SER A 29 1.85 -9.04 -4.55
CA SER A 29 3.30 -8.88 -4.62
C SER A 29 3.78 -8.64 -6.04
N LYS A 30 2.96 -8.93 -7.02
CA LYS A 30 3.30 -8.69 -8.42
C LYS A 30 2.89 -7.31 -8.89
N TYR A 31 2.26 -6.54 -8.04
CA TYR A 31 1.88 -5.18 -8.39
C TYR A 31 3.12 -4.31 -8.54
N THR A 32 3.04 -3.34 -9.44
CA THR A 32 4.12 -2.37 -9.58
C THR A 32 4.07 -1.38 -8.44
N ASP A 33 5.16 -0.66 -8.25
CA ASP A 33 5.20 0.37 -7.23
C ASP A 33 4.07 1.38 -7.44
N SER A 34 3.82 1.71 -8.70
CA SER A 34 2.77 2.66 -9.03
C SER A 34 1.41 2.16 -8.55
N GLU A 35 1.14 0.89 -8.78
CA GLU A 35 -0.11 0.29 -8.36
C GLU A 35 -0.24 0.26 -6.84
N LEU A 36 0.85 -0.09 -6.18
CA LEU A 36 0.83 -0.11 -4.72
C LEU A 36 0.61 1.28 -4.14
N LYS A 37 1.25 2.28 -4.74
CA LYS A 37 1.07 3.65 -4.28
C LYS A 37 -0.36 4.12 -4.47
N GLU A 38 -0.97 3.70 -5.54
CA GLU A 38 -2.37 4.04 -5.78
C GLU A 38 -3.28 3.43 -4.74
N CYS A 39 -3.03 2.17 -4.37
CA CYS A 39 -3.79 1.52 -3.33
C CYS A 39 -3.62 2.25 -2.01
N LEU A 40 -2.40 2.66 -1.70
CA LEU A 40 -2.14 3.39 -0.47
C LEU A 40 -2.85 4.74 -0.48
N HIS A 41 -2.90 5.37 -1.64
CA HIS A 41 -3.59 6.64 -1.77
C HIS A 41 -5.07 6.49 -1.41
N LEU A 42 -5.69 5.42 -1.88
CA LEU A 42 -7.08 5.15 -1.57
C LEU A 42 -7.27 4.93 -0.07
N LEU A 43 -6.26 4.42 0.60
CA LEU A 43 -6.30 4.21 2.04
C LEU A 43 -5.79 5.41 2.81
N LYS A 44 -5.46 6.50 2.10
CA LYS A 44 -4.96 7.74 2.69
C LYS A 44 -3.65 7.52 3.43
N LEU A 45 -2.81 6.67 2.86
CA LEU A 45 -1.48 6.40 3.40
C LEU A 45 -0.45 6.84 2.39
N LYS A 46 0.80 6.90 2.84
CA LYS A 46 1.90 7.30 1.99
C LYS A 46 2.87 6.15 1.85
N ALA A 47 3.45 6.03 0.67
CA ALA A 47 4.43 4.98 0.42
C ALA A 47 5.80 5.43 0.88
N ASN A 48 6.55 4.46 1.39
CA ASN A 48 7.94 4.71 1.80
C ASN A 48 8.91 4.17 0.75
N PHE A 49 8.49 4.17 -0.48
CA PHE A 49 9.31 3.61 -1.55
C PHE A 49 9.04 4.34 -2.86
#